data_71da719d52089d6f926932b32bb0b195
#
_entry.id   71da719d52089d6f926932b32bb0b195
#
_cell.length_a   1.000
_cell.length_b   1.000
_cell.length_c   1.000
_cell.angle_alpha   90.00
_cell.angle_beta   90.00
_cell.angle_gamma   90.00
#
_symmetry.space_group_name_H-M   'P 1'
#
loop_
_entity.id
_entity.type
_entity.pdbx_description
1 polymer ?
#
loop_
_entity_poly.entity_id
_entity_poly.type
_entity_poly.pdbx_seq_one_letter_code
_entity_poly.pdbx_strand_id
1 'polypeptide(L)'
;MRTIADLHIHSKYSRATSPQMEVVTLAVWASKKGIGVMATGDFTHPQYLKELKEKLTEDGSGLLVLRQAQNDNPVRFILSGEISCIYKDKDKTRRQHVCLLVPDFETVDKINAELNKLGCNLKSDGRPIIGLSAKRLAQICFEANEKT
;
A
#
# COMPACT_ATOMS: atom_id res chain seq x y z
N MET A 1 7.06 17.58 17.98
CA MET A 1 5.64 17.20 17.91
C MET A 1 5.55 15.68 17.85
N ARG A 2 4.66 15.03 18.60
CA ARG A 2 4.49 13.56 18.55
C ARG A 2 3.35 13.23 17.60
N THR A 3 3.58 12.37 16.61
CA THR A 3 2.57 11.93 15.65
C THR A 3 2.30 10.43 15.85
N ILE A 4 1.04 10.03 15.88
CA ILE A 4 0.64 8.63 15.89
C ILE A 4 0.46 8.18 14.43
N ALA A 5 1.03 7.03 14.09
CA ALA A 5 0.91 6.45 12.75
C ALA A 5 0.33 5.04 12.83
N ASP A 6 -0.54 4.70 11.87
CA ASP A 6 -0.98 3.33 11.58
C ASP A 6 -0.49 2.95 10.19
N LEU A 7 0.54 2.10 10.14
CA LEU A 7 1.29 1.79 8.91
C LEU A 7 0.91 0.46 8.26
N HIS A 8 -0.09 -0.27 8.82
CA HIS A 8 -0.50 -1.56 8.29
C HIS A 8 -2.02 -1.74 8.35
N ILE A 9 -2.66 -1.49 7.24
CA ILE A 9 -4.09 -1.69 7.05
C ILE A 9 -4.37 -2.34 5.70
N HIS A 10 -5.63 -2.76 5.49
CA HIS A 10 -6.13 -3.28 4.23
C HIS A 10 -7.31 -2.46 3.73
N SER A 11 -7.48 -2.41 2.42
CA SER A 11 -8.60 -1.74 1.76
C SER A 11 -9.81 -2.67 1.61
N LYS A 12 -10.90 -2.11 1.09
CA LYS A 12 -12.10 -2.86 0.70
C LYS A 12 -11.86 -3.95 -0.37
N TYR A 13 -10.69 -3.95 -1.01
CA TYR A 13 -10.31 -4.94 -2.02
C TYR A 13 -9.61 -6.17 -1.44
N SER A 14 -9.26 -6.15 -0.16
CA SER A 14 -8.75 -7.32 0.56
C SER A 14 -9.89 -8.17 1.11
N ARG A 15 -9.67 -9.50 1.14
CA ARG A 15 -10.64 -10.44 1.73
C ARG A 15 -10.88 -10.13 3.19
N ALA A 16 -12.12 -10.36 3.63
CA ALA A 16 -12.54 -10.21 5.03
C ALA A 16 -12.39 -8.79 5.59
N THR A 17 -12.40 -7.76 4.72
CA THR A 17 -12.46 -6.35 5.11
C THR A 17 -13.84 -5.75 4.90
N SER A 18 -14.10 -4.61 5.54
CA SER A 18 -15.33 -3.86 5.31
C SER A 18 -15.33 -3.17 3.94
N PRO A 19 -16.47 -3.10 3.24
CA PRO A 19 -16.62 -2.27 2.05
C PRO A 19 -16.32 -0.78 2.28
N GLN A 20 -16.34 -0.32 3.54
CA GLN A 20 -16.04 1.05 3.92
C GLN A 20 -14.54 1.34 4.08
N MET A 21 -13.66 0.34 3.88
CA MET A 21 -12.22 0.51 3.97
C MET A 21 -11.67 1.21 2.71
N GLU A 22 -11.95 2.51 2.62
CA GLU A 22 -11.47 3.41 1.58
C GLU A 22 -10.89 4.70 2.19
N VAL A 23 -10.00 5.38 1.46
CA VAL A 23 -9.19 6.49 2.01
C VAL A 23 -10.02 7.63 2.62
N VAL A 24 -11.20 7.92 2.10
CA VAL A 24 -12.07 8.98 2.65
C VAL A 24 -12.57 8.58 4.04
N THR A 25 -13.11 7.38 4.17
CA THR A 25 -13.59 6.84 5.45
C THR A 25 -12.43 6.64 6.44
N LEU A 26 -11.28 6.16 5.95
CA LEU A 26 -10.07 6.02 6.75
C LEU A 26 -9.61 7.35 7.32
N ALA A 27 -9.61 8.44 6.53
CA ALA A 27 -9.25 9.78 7.01
C ALA A 27 -10.18 10.25 8.16
N VAL A 28 -11.49 10.03 8.03
CA VAL A 28 -12.47 10.38 9.06
C VAL A 28 -12.20 9.64 10.38
N TRP A 29 -11.98 8.33 10.30
CA TRP A 29 -11.73 7.51 11.49
C TRP A 29 -10.34 7.75 12.08
N ALA A 30 -9.32 7.97 11.26
CA ALA A 30 -7.98 8.35 11.69
C ALA A 30 -8.01 9.66 12.49
N SER A 31 -8.67 10.68 11.95
CA SER A 31 -8.85 11.96 12.63
C SER A 31 -9.54 11.79 14.01
N LYS A 32 -10.64 11.02 14.07
CA LYS A 32 -11.34 10.73 15.33
C LYS A 32 -10.48 9.99 16.35
N LYS A 33 -9.54 9.17 15.91
CA LYS A 33 -8.63 8.39 16.76
C LYS A 33 -7.32 9.13 17.09
N GLY A 34 -7.12 10.33 16.57
CA GLY A 34 -5.87 11.08 16.74
C GLY A 34 -4.68 10.51 15.95
N ILE A 35 -4.94 9.73 14.89
CA ILE A 35 -3.91 9.21 14.00
C ILE A 35 -3.57 10.28 12.96
N GLY A 36 -2.33 10.74 12.94
CA GLY A 36 -1.87 11.77 12.01
C GLY A 36 -1.34 11.23 10.69
N VAL A 37 -0.82 9.99 10.70
CA VAL A 37 -0.33 9.31 9.47
C VAL A 37 -0.99 7.95 9.36
N MET A 38 -1.58 7.66 8.20
CA MET A 38 -2.28 6.42 7.89
C MET A 38 -1.67 5.76 6.65
N ALA A 39 -1.46 4.46 6.70
CA ALA A 39 -1.16 3.68 5.51
C ALA A 39 -2.36 3.64 4.55
N THR A 40 -2.12 3.57 3.24
CA THR A 40 -3.22 3.36 2.28
C THR A 40 -3.69 1.91 2.26
N GLY A 41 -2.78 0.97 2.48
CA GLY A 41 -2.98 -0.44 2.17
C GLY A 41 -3.01 -0.71 0.66
N ASP A 42 -2.83 -1.94 0.28
CA ASP A 42 -3.26 -2.58 -0.97
C ASP A 42 -2.97 -1.84 -2.29
N PHE A 43 -1.92 -1.02 -2.39
CA PHE A 43 -1.59 -0.26 -3.61
C PHE A 43 -1.36 -1.15 -4.83
N THR A 44 -1.14 -2.45 -4.64
CA THR A 44 -0.96 -3.40 -5.74
C THR A 44 -2.24 -3.67 -6.50
N HIS A 45 -3.42 -3.50 -5.87
CA HIS A 45 -4.70 -3.74 -6.52
C HIS A 45 -5.03 -2.62 -7.52
N PRO A 46 -5.20 -2.93 -8.83
CA PRO A 46 -5.26 -1.88 -9.87
C PRO A 46 -6.45 -0.93 -9.74
N GLN A 47 -7.62 -1.41 -9.30
CA GLN A 47 -8.77 -0.53 -9.08
C GLN A 47 -8.56 0.38 -7.87
N TYR A 48 -7.96 -0.15 -6.79
CA TYR A 48 -7.67 0.69 -5.63
C TYR A 48 -6.58 1.72 -5.92
N LEU A 49 -5.53 1.35 -6.63
CA LEU A 49 -4.49 2.29 -7.07
C LEU A 49 -5.08 3.45 -7.89
N LYS A 50 -6.03 3.16 -8.78
CA LYS A 50 -6.76 4.20 -9.52
C LYS A 50 -7.49 5.14 -8.56
N GLU A 51 -8.26 4.60 -7.60
CA GLU A 51 -8.95 5.41 -6.59
C GLU A 51 -7.98 6.26 -5.75
N LEU A 52 -6.82 5.70 -5.37
CA LEU A 52 -5.79 6.43 -4.63
C LEU A 52 -5.27 7.63 -5.43
N LYS A 53 -4.93 7.44 -6.71
CA LYS A 53 -4.45 8.50 -7.61
C LYS A 53 -5.50 9.61 -7.83
N GLU A 54 -6.77 9.23 -7.86
CA GLU A 54 -7.89 10.19 -8.02
C GLU A 54 -8.13 11.01 -6.75
N LYS A 55 -8.01 10.39 -5.57
CA LYS A 55 -8.42 10.99 -4.29
C LYS A 55 -7.28 11.65 -3.52
N LEU A 56 -6.03 11.24 -3.74
CA LEU A 56 -4.86 11.71 -3.00
C LEU A 56 -3.99 12.66 -3.82
N THR A 57 -3.28 13.54 -3.13
CA THR A 57 -2.26 14.42 -3.69
C THR A 57 -1.15 14.65 -2.67
N GLU A 58 0.06 14.97 -3.12
CA GLU A 58 1.16 15.33 -2.23
C GLU A 58 0.91 16.67 -1.52
N ASP A 59 1.34 16.76 -0.27
CA ASP A 59 1.26 17.98 0.54
C ASP A 59 2.60 18.74 0.64
N GLY A 60 3.62 18.29 -0.09
CA GLY A 60 4.98 18.83 -0.04
C GLY A 60 5.86 18.28 1.09
N SER A 61 5.32 17.44 1.96
CA SER A 61 6.09 16.77 3.03
C SER A 61 6.64 15.39 2.64
N GLY A 62 6.33 14.92 1.44
CA GLY A 62 6.58 13.55 0.98
C GLY A 62 5.49 12.55 1.41
N LEU A 63 4.39 13.06 1.96
CA LEU A 63 3.18 12.29 2.26
C LEU A 63 2.02 12.78 1.39
N LEU A 64 0.92 12.03 1.42
CA LEU A 64 -0.27 12.32 0.63
C LEU A 64 -1.40 12.81 1.55
N VAL A 65 -2.27 13.64 1.00
CA VAL A 65 -3.51 14.08 1.65
C VAL A 65 -4.69 13.91 0.71
N LEU A 66 -5.90 13.87 1.24
CA LEU A 66 -7.10 13.92 0.40
C LEU A 66 -7.11 15.25 -0.36
N ARG A 67 -7.35 15.20 -1.68
CA ARG A 67 -7.48 16.42 -2.53
C ARG A 67 -8.55 17.40 -2.04
N GLN A 68 -9.56 16.88 -1.33
CA GLN A 68 -10.67 17.66 -0.80
C GLN A 68 -10.51 17.98 0.69
N ALA A 69 -9.33 17.77 1.28
CA ALA A 69 -9.09 18.12 2.67
C ALA A 69 -9.19 19.65 2.86
N GLN A 70 -10.08 20.09 3.75
CA GLN A 70 -10.35 21.52 4.00
C GLN A 70 -9.87 21.98 5.39
N ASN A 71 -9.19 21.09 6.14
CA ASN A 71 -8.72 21.36 7.48
C ASN A 71 -7.22 21.68 7.51
N ASP A 72 -6.79 22.52 8.46
CA ASP A 72 -5.40 22.98 8.62
C ASP A 72 -4.42 21.85 8.98
N ASN A 73 -4.93 20.72 9.51
CA ASN A 73 -4.11 19.57 9.87
C ASN A 73 -4.77 18.26 9.40
N PRO A 74 -4.74 17.99 8.08
CA PRO A 74 -5.33 16.79 7.52
C PRO A 74 -4.57 15.53 7.93
N VAL A 75 -5.29 14.40 7.96
CA VAL A 75 -4.63 13.07 8.04
C VAL A 75 -3.78 12.87 6.79
N ARG A 76 -2.53 12.52 7.00
CA ARG A 76 -1.59 12.21 5.92
C ARG A 76 -1.57 10.72 5.63
N PHE A 77 -1.32 10.37 4.39
CA PHE A 77 -1.24 9.00 3.94
C PHE A 77 0.16 8.67 3.42
N ILE A 78 0.59 7.43 3.68
CA ILE A 78 1.74 6.82 3.05
C ILE A 78 1.26 5.65 2.17
N LEU A 79 1.79 5.55 0.95
CA LEU A 79 1.47 4.44 0.07
C LEU A 79 2.03 3.14 0.66
N SER A 80 1.15 2.17 0.84
CA SER A 80 1.52 0.88 1.42
C SER A 80 0.80 -0.28 0.75
N GLY A 81 1.36 -1.47 0.90
CA GLY A 81 0.73 -2.71 0.49
C GLY A 81 1.37 -3.89 1.21
N GLU A 82 0.60 -4.95 1.42
CA GLU A 82 1.11 -6.22 1.91
C GLU A 82 1.09 -7.25 0.78
N ILE A 83 2.19 -7.99 0.62
CA ILE A 83 2.33 -9.04 -0.39
C ILE A 83 2.65 -10.36 0.31
N SER A 84 1.85 -11.39 0.01
CA SER A 84 2.09 -12.77 0.47
C SER A 84 3.06 -13.49 -0.46
N CYS A 85 4.31 -13.63 -0.05
CA CYS A 85 5.32 -14.43 -0.75
C CYS A 85 5.17 -15.91 -0.37
N ILE A 86 4.62 -16.72 -1.28
CA ILE A 86 4.47 -18.17 -1.08
C ILE A 86 5.25 -18.89 -2.17
N TYR A 87 6.38 -19.49 -1.81
CA TYR A 87 7.29 -20.12 -2.75
C TYR A 87 7.91 -21.41 -2.19
N LYS A 88 8.46 -22.25 -3.07
CA LYS A 88 9.23 -23.41 -2.68
C LYS A 88 10.72 -23.06 -2.56
N ASP A 89 11.31 -23.46 -1.44
CA ASP A 89 12.75 -23.41 -1.19
C ASP A 89 13.19 -24.82 -0.84
N LYS A 90 13.85 -25.49 -1.80
CA LYS A 90 14.11 -26.93 -1.76
C LYS A 90 12.79 -27.70 -1.55
N ASP A 91 12.70 -28.51 -0.50
CA ASP A 91 11.52 -29.33 -0.20
C ASP A 91 10.49 -28.64 0.73
N LYS A 92 10.72 -27.35 1.07
CA LYS A 92 9.88 -26.62 2.03
C LYS A 92 9.11 -25.50 1.36
N THR A 93 7.82 -25.39 1.65
CA THR A 93 7.03 -24.23 1.28
C THR A 93 7.29 -23.11 2.30
N ARG A 94 7.76 -21.96 1.79
CA ARG A 94 7.93 -20.74 2.56
C ARG A 94 6.70 -19.86 2.39
N ARG A 95 6.26 -19.23 3.47
CA ARG A 95 5.16 -18.27 3.51
C ARG A 95 5.62 -17.06 4.31
N GLN A 96 5.66 -15.92 3.67
CA GLN A 96 6.10 -14.66 4.28
C GLN A 96 5.17 -13.55 3.83
N HIS A 97 4.70 -12.74 4.74
CA HIS A 97 3.99 -11.51 4.45
C HIS A 97 4.97 -10.36 4.54
N VAL A 98 5.05 -9.58 3.48
CA VAL A 98 5.96 -8.44 3.38
C VAL A 98 5.13 -7.18 3.23
N CYS A 99 5.24 -6.28 4.21
CA CYS A 99 4.66 -4.96 4.12
C CYS A 99 5.64 -4.02 3.40
N LEU A 100 5.13 -3.29 2.43
CA LEU A 100 5.88 -2.30 1.66
C LEU A 100 5.35 -0.91 2.01
N LEU A 101 6.26 0.04 2.20
CA LEU A 101 5.98 1.47 2.27
C LEU A 101 6.71 2.13 1.11
N VAL A 102 6.01 2.92 0.32
CA VAL A 102 6.54 3.46 -0.95
C VAL A 102 6.41 4.98 -0.97
N PRO A 103 7.42 5.71 -1.46
CA PRO A 103 7.44 7.17 -1.36
C PRO A 103 6.43 7.84 -2.29
N ASP A 104 6.14 7.28 -3.46
CA ASP A 104 5.36 7.94 -4.51
C ASP A 104 4.64 6.96 -5.45
N PHE A 105 3.71 7.47 -6.24
CA PHE A 105 2.94 6.69 -7.21
C PHE A 105 3.79 6.16 -8.37
N GLU A 106 4.86 6.85 -8.76
CA GLU A 106 5.75 6.39 -9.82
C GLU A 106 6.45 5.09 -9.41
N THR A 107 6.91 5.04 -8.17
CA THR A 107 7.50 3.83 -7.57
C THR A 107 6.48 2.68 -7.53
N VAL A 108 5.24 2.94 -7.12
CA VAL A 108 4.15 1.94 -7.16
C VAL A 108 3.94 1.41 -8.58
N ASP A 109 3.88 2.28 -9.58
CA ASP A 109 3.69 1.88 -10.98
C ASP A 109 4.82 0.98 -11.47
N LYS A 110 6.09 1.29 -11.13
CA LYS A 110 7.27 0.47 -11.47
C LYS A 110 7.20 -0.91 -10.83
N ILE A 111 6.88 -0.98 -9.52
CA ILE A 111 6.74 -2.25 -8.80
C ILE A 111 5.62 -3.09 -9.41
N ASN A 112 4.43 -2.52 -9.59
CA ASN A 112 3.28 -3.22 -10.16
C ASN A 112 3.54 -3.69 -11.60
N ALA A 113 4.22 -2.89 -12.42
CA ALA A 113 4.58 -3.26 -13.78
C ALA A 113 5.51 -4.49 -13.80
N GLU A 114 6.52 -4.52 -12.93
CA GLU A 114 7.44 -5.65 -12.85
C GLU A 114 6.76 -6.91 -12.31
N LEU A 115 5.93 -6.80 -11.28
CA LEU A 115 5.14 -7.92 -10.77
C LEU A 115 4.19 -8.49 -11.83
N ASN A 116 3.54 -7.63 -12.63
CA ASN A 116 2.69 -8.06 -13.73
C ASN A 116 3.47 -8.78 -14.83
N LYS A 117 4.69 -8.30 -15.21
CA LYS A 117 5.57 -8.99 -16.17
C LYS A 117 5.95 -10.39 -15.69
N LEU A 118 6.11 -10.57 -14.38
CA LEU A 118 6.41 -11.86 -13.76
C LEU A 118 5.16 -12.74 -13.59
N GLY A 119 4.00 -12.32 -14.10
CA GLY A 119 2.75 -13.08 -14.08
C GLY A 119 2.03 -13.10 -12.74
N CYS A 120 2.35 -12.18 -11.82
CA CYS A 120 1.66 -12.07 -10.54
C CYS A 120 0.23 -11.55 -10.73
N ASN A 121 -0.75 -12.22 -10.10
CA ASN A 121 -2.15 -11.82 -10.19
C ASN A 121 -2.49 -10.76 -9.12
N LEU A 122 -2.29 -9.48 -9.45
CA LEU A 122 -2.56 -8.36 -8.55
C LEU A 122 -4.04 -8.00 -8.43
N LYS A 123 -4.91 -8.60 -9.25
CA LYS A 123 -6.36 -8.30 -9.25
C LYS A 123 -7.17 -9.19 -8.32
N SER A 124 -6.57 -10.25 -7.80
CA SER A 124 -7.30 -11.29 -7.05
C SER A 124 -7.64 -10.89 -5.61
N ASP A 125 -6.84 -10.02 -5.03
CA ASP A 125 -6.94 -9.59 -3.62
C ASP A 125 -6.12 -8.31 -3.42
N GLY A 126 -6.51 -7.45 -2.48
CA GLY A 126 -5.70 -6.30 -2.08
C GLY A 126 -4.32 -6.72 -1.55
N ARG A 127 -4.24 -7.89 -0.92
CA ARG A 127 -3.01 -8.58 -0.51
C ARG A 127 -2.73 -9.77 -1.42
N PRO A 128 -2.09 -9.56 -2.59
CA PRO A 128 -1.87 -10.63 -3.55
C PRO A 128 -0.91 -11.70 -3.03
N ILE A 129 -1.17 -12.96 -3.43
CA ILE A 129 -0.25 -14.06 -3.22
C ILE A 129 0.63 -14.17 -4.47
N ILE A 130 1.95 -14.13 -4.27
CA ILE A 130 2.93 -14.27 -5.36
C ILE A 130 3.84 -15.46 -5.13
N GLY A 131 4.30 -16.08 -6.23
CA GLY A 131 5.22 -17.21 -6.21
C GLY A 131 6.70 -16.82 -6.04
N LEU A 132 6.99 -15.57 -5.70
CA LEU A 132 8.34 -15.04 -5.54
C LEU A 132 8.79 -15.12 -4.08
N SER A 133 10.11 -15.23 -3.87
CA SER A 133 10.69 -15.09 -2.54
C SER A 133 10.64 -13.63 -2.07
N ALA A 134 10.60 -13.42 -0.74
CA ALA A 134 10.70 -12.07 -0.17
C ALA A 134 11.99 -11.35 -0.59
N LYS A 135 13.11 -12.08 -0.78
CA LYS A 135 14.35 -11.52 -1.33
C LYS A 135 14.17 -10.97 -2.74
N ARG A 136 13.48 -11.71 -3.63
CA ARG A 136 13.23 -11.23 -5.00
C ARG A 136 12.28 -10.04 -5.01
N LEU A 137 11.26 -10.07 -4.17
CA LEU A 137 10.35 -8.93 -3.98
C LEU A 137 11.13 -7.68 -3.53
N ALA A 138 11.99 -7.79 -2.50
CA ALA A 138 12.82 -6.69 -2.03
C ALA A 138 13.73 -6.12 -3.13
N GLN A 139 14.34 -6.99 -3.96
CA GLN A 139 15.13 -6.54 -5.11
C GLN A 139 14.29 -5.69 -6.07
N ILE A 140 13.09 -6.15 -6.44
CA ILE A 140 12.18 -5.40 -7.33
C ILE A 140 11.85 -4.03 -6.73
N CYS A 141 11.58 -3.98 -5.42
CA CYS A 141 11.26 -2.74 -4.72
C CYS A 141 12.43 -1.76 -4.75
N PHE A 142 13.65 -2.21 -4.40
CA PHE A 142 14.85 -1.36 -4.41
C PHE A 142 15.30 -0.96 -5.80
N GLU A 143 15.08 -1.80 -6.83
CA GLU A 143 15.29 -1.44 -8.24
C GLU A 143 14.31 -0.35 -8.69
N ALA A 144 13.08 -0.35 -8.17
CA ALA A 144 12.09 0.69 -8.45
C ALA A 144 12.41 2.01 -7.74
N ASN A 145 12.81 1.93 -6.47
CA ASN A 145 13.25 3.07 -5.66
C ASN A 145 13.97 2.58 -4.39
N GLU A 146 15.18 3.05 -4.15
CA GLU A 146 15.99 2.68 -2.97
C GLU A 146 15.39 3.05 -1.61
N LYS A 147 14.37 3.93 -1.61
CA LYS A 147 13.64 4.38 -0.41
C LYS A 147 12.42 3.53 -0.07
N THR A 148 12.18 2.45 -0.84
CA THR A 148 11.05 1.55 -0.58
C THR A 148 11.30 0.64 0.61
#